data_fbb1ab1ddc74c1c3e790c2491a68de92
#
_entry.id   fbb1ab1ddc74c1c3e790c2491a68de92
#
_cell.length_a   1.000
_cell.length_b   1.000
_cell.length_c   1.000
_cell.angle_alpha   90.00
_cell.angle_beta   90.00
_cell.angle_gamma   90.00
#
_symmetry.space_group_name_H-M   'P 1'
#
loop_
_entity.id
_entity.type
_entity.pdbx_description
1 polymer ?
#
loop_
_entity_poly.entity_id
_entity_poly.type
_entity_poly.pdbx_seq_one_letter_code
_entity_poly.pdbx_strand_id
1 'polypeptide(L)'
;MKIGKKDKTLQKIIVIVLLVPFLLLFGFLTYLLLPQLLSNYILLIVYIILFIAVSALATFFIYRLLHIKFWFFKKLGNRRLLYRHLLENKIYYPIKRKDKPDKIKLPNVYLKQNKYNIVVTFQLEGRQFQDKFLNIGGALEVMYSADMMGRIDEKGYISYVYSADTILGRISAKDVRVVDKGLILMEDVFWDFVHNPHLLIAGGTGGGKTVLLRSILNGLLREGLVEILDPKQADFVSLAELPVLQDRVVFEVADMINKIIEFKENMEIRYATMRQLQREKNQKELGNFQEYELKPAFLIIDEFPSLRAMMSEDREMMLEAERAMGALKQIILKGRQAGFFAIIATQNVKADDLPSTFKDNIMTRISVGRLSQFSYEVIFGEENKDKYFKYIEQINGERVYGRGYYGVFGSPAREFFSPELPDVKEFSFYDEFETLERLDLEFDKQDVVIKTYTAKELSDELKLDYRVFKKYKSEFETAGQEFDKTFSMSDLIMFERAISYKSSGKTYQVAISEAIL
;
A
#
# COMPACT_ATOMS: atom_id res chain seq x y z
N MET A 1 8.45 14.36 22.51
CA MET A 1 8.39 15.21 23.72
C MET A 1 8.13 14.31 24.93
N LYS A 2 8.95 14.38 25.98
CA LYS A 2 8.88 13.50 27.17
C LYS A 2 7.57 13.67 27.95
N ILE A 3 6.99 12.56 28.41
CA ILE A 3 5.78 12.55 29.25
C ILE A 3 6.15 12.84 30.70
N GLY A 4 5.32 13.64 31.40
CA GLY A 4 5.59 13.99 32.77
C GLY A 4 4.41 14.69 33.48
N LYS A 5 4.62 15.09 34.74
CA LYS A 5 3.58 15.76 35.55
C LYS A 5 2.96 17.01 34.91
N LYS A 6 3.72 17.71 34.06
CA LYS A 6 3.25 18.89 33.32
C LYS A 6 2.02 18.56 32.43
N ASP A 7 1.89 17.33 31.95
CA ASP A 7 0.78 16.92 31.08
C ASP A 7 -0.56 16.89 31.84
N LYS A 8 -0.55 16.67 33.15
CA LYS A 8 -1.75 16.78 34.01
C LYS A 8 -2.14 18.25 34.29
N THR A 9 -1.14 19.10 34.49
CA THR A 9 -1.37 20.52 34.89
C THR A 9 -1.72 21.41 33.71
N LEU A 10 -1.22 21.10 32.53
CA LEU A 10 -1.40 21.91 31.32
C LEU A 10 -2.89 22.06 30.92
N GLN A 11 -3.70 21.00 31.07
CA GLN A 11 -5.14 21.11 30.80
C GLN A 11 -5.86 22.05 31.76
N LYS A 12 -5.49 22.02 33.05
CA LYS A 12 -6.06 22.96 34.03
C LYS A 12 -5.73 24.41 33.65
N ILE A 13 -4.49 24.64 33.20
CA ILE A 13 -4.05 25.96 32.75
C ILE A 13 -4.87 26.41 31.51
N ILE A 14 -5.09 25.51 30.54
CA ILE A 14 -5.89 25.83 29.35
C ILE A 14 -7.32 26.22 29.75
N VAL A 15 -7.97 25.45 30.62
CA VAL A 15 -9.32 25.74 31.08
C VAL A 15 -9.35 27.11 31.80
N ILE A 16 -8.36 27.39 32.65
CA ILE A 16 -8.26 28.68 33.33
C ILE A 16 -8.09 29.81 32.32
N VAL A 17 -7.19 29.65 31.33
CA VAL A 17 -6.96 30.67 30.28
C VAL A 17 -8.24 30.90 29.45
N LEU A 18 -9.02 29.87 29.16
CA LEU A 18 -10.30 30.01 28.47
C LEU A 18 -11.38 30.69 29.30
N LEU A 19 -11.29 30.62 30.64
CA LEU A 19 -12.20 31.33 31.55
C LEU A 19 -11.88 32.81 31.69
N VAL A 20 -10.65 33.24 31.47
CA VAL A 20 -10.22 34.66 31.66
C VAL A 20 -11.09 35.66 30.90
N PRO A 21 -11.41 35.49 29.60
CA PRO A 21 -12.28 36.42 28.87
C PRO A 21 -13.66 36.57 29.51
N PHE A 22 -14.22 35.46 30.03
CA PHE A 22 -15.52 35.49 30.72
C PHE A 22 -15.43 36.25 32.05
N LEU A 23 -14.35 36.06 32.83
CA LEU A 23 -14.16 36.80 34.07
C LEU A 23 -14.01 38.29 33.81
N LEU A 24 -13.30 38.68 32.75
CA LEU A 24 -13.20 40.09 32.35
C LEU A 24 -14.55 40.68 31.93
N LEU A 25 -15.32 39.91 31.14
CA LEU A 25 -16.67 40.29 30.75
C LEU A 25 -17.60 40.41 31.96
N PHE A 26 -17.50 39.47 32.92
CA PHE A 26 -18.25 39.53 34.17
C PHE A 26 -17.97 40.82 34.96
N GLY A 27 -16.69 41.13 35.15
CA GLY A 27 -16.29 42.36 35.83
C GLY A 27 -16.81 43.63 35.16
N PHE A 28 -16.74 43.67 33.83
CA PHE A 28 -17.26 44.79 33.04
C PHE A 28 -18.78 44.92 33.12
N LEU A 29 -19.53 43.84 32.97
CA LEU A 29 -20.99 43.85 33.07
C LEU A 29 -21.46 44.16 34.51
N THR A 30 -20.76 43.63 35.53
CA THR A 30 -21.06 43.96 36.92
C THR A 30 -20.84 45.44 37.20
N TYR A 31 -19.78 46.04 36.66
CA TYR A 31 -19.53 47.49 36.80
C TYR A 31 -20.67 48.31 36.19
N LEU A 32 -21.15 47.97 35.00
CA LEU A 32 -22.26 48.66 34.33
C LEU A 32 -23.59 48.53 35.07
N LEU A 33 -23.88 47.34 35.62
CA LEU A 33 -25.16 47.05 36.29
C LEU A 33 -25.12 47.24 37.80
N LEU A 34 -24.03 47.75 38.36
CA LEU A 34 -23.80 47.88 39.81
C LEU A 34 -24.95 48.58 40.55
N PRO A 35 -25.50 49.74 40.09
CA PRO A 35 -26.58 50.41 40.80
C PRO A 35 -27.88 49.56 40.86
N GLN A 36 -28.17 48.82 39.82
CA GLN A 36 -29.37 47.97 39.74
C GLN A 36 -29.24 46.68 40.55
N LEU A 37 -28.03 46.11 40.58
CA LEU A 37 -27.72 44.87 41.34
C LEU A 37 -27.69 45.12 42.85
N LEU A 38 -27.26 46.29 43.29
CA LEU A 38 -27.23 46.65 44.73
C LEU A 38 -28.63 46.96 45.28
N SER A 39 -29.58 47.36 44.44
CA SER A 39 -30.96 47.63 44.85
C SER A 39 -31.80 46.36 45.14
N ASN A 40 -31.38 45.20 44.63
CA ASN A 40 -32.12 43.95 44.78
C ASN A 40 -31.16 42.72 44.93
N TYR A 41 -31.02 42.21 46.13
CA TYR A 41 -30.15 41.06 46.43
C TYR A 41 -30.53 39.78 45.70
N ILE A 42 -31.82 39.57 45.42
CA ILE A 42 -32.27 38.37 44.66
C ILE A 42 -31.76 38.48 43.22
N LEU A 43 -31.87 39.67 42.61
CA LEU A 43 -31.35 39.92 41.26
C LEU A 43 -29.83 39.69 41.19
N LEU A 44 -29.07 40.12 42.19
CA LEU A 44 -27.64 39.90 42.27
C LEU A 44 -27.28 38.42 42.34
N ILE A 45 -27.99 37.64 43.16
CA ILE A 45 -27.75 36.18 43.28
C ILE A 45 -28.08 35.47 41.95
N VAL A 46 -29.21 35.78 41.33
CA VAL A 46 -29.61 35.20 40.05
C VAL A 46 -28.58 35.55 38.96
N TYR A 47 -28.13 36.78 38.91
CA TYR A 47 -27.09 37.23 37.95
C TYR A 47 -25.79 36.45 38.12
N ILE A 48 -25.29 36.28 39.34
CA ILE A 48 -24.07 35.51 39.61
C ILE A 48 -24.20 34.06 39.19
N ILE A 49 -25.32 33.40 39.58
CA ILE A 49 -25.57 31.99 39.23
C ILE A 49 -25.65 31.81 37.70
N LEU A 50 -26.42 32.65 37.01
CA LEU A 50 -26.59 32.61 35.58
C LEU A 50 -25.25 32.82 34.86
N PHE A 51 -24.47 33.80 35.30
CA PHE A 51 -23.17 34.09 34.72
C PHE A 51 -22.19 32.91 34.87
N ILE A 52 -22.12 32.29 36.04
CA ILE A 52 -21.28 31.12 36.29
C ILE A 52 -21.71 29.97 35.39
N ALA A 53 -23.03 29.71 35.29
CA ALA A 53 -23.55 28.64 34.46
C ALA A 53 -23.25 28.85 32.96
N VAL A 54 -23.49 30.05 32.44
CA VAL A 54 -23.18 30.42 31.06
C VAL A 54 -21.70 30.34 30.74
N SER A 55 -20.85 30.87 31.63
CA SER A 55 -19.40 30.83 31.46
C SER A 55 -18.85 29.41 31.48
N ALA A 56 -19.36 28.55 32.37
CA ALA A 56 -18.97 27.15 32.43
C ALA A 56 -19.38 26.38 31.17
N LEU A 57 -20.62 26.57 30.69
CA LEU A 57 -21.12 26.00 29.47
C LEU A 57 -20.32 26.47 28.25
N ALA A 58 -20.11 27.77 28.09
CA ALA A 58 -19.35 28.32 26.98
C ALA A 58 -17.91 27.79 26.96
N THR A 59 -17.25 27.78 28.13
CA THR A 59 -15.88 27.24 28.27
C THR A 59 -15.85 25.75 27.90
N PHE A 60 -16.84 24.96 28.31
CA PHE A 60 -16.97 23.56 27.97
C PHE A 60 -17.11 23.36 26.45
N PHE A 61 -18.00 24.11 25.81
CA PHE A 61 -18.20 24.02 24.34
C PHE A 61 -16.96 24.48 23.57
N ILE A 62 -16.32 25.59 23.95
CA ILE A 62 -15.09 26.08 23.31
C ILE A 62 -13.98 25.04 23.47
N TYR A 63 -13.80 24.50 24.67
CA TYR A 63 -12.81 23.45 24.92
C TYR A 63 -13.06 22.22 24.07
N ARG A 64 -14.31 21.77 23.96
CA ARG A 64 -14.72 20.65 23.11
C ARG A 64 -14.43 20.91 21.63
N LEU A 65 -14.82 22.09 21.12
CA LEU A 65 -14.53 22.49 19.75
C LEU A 65 -13.03 22.54 19.44
N LEU A 66 -12.23 23.06 20.34
CA LEU A 66 -10.78 23.09 20.19
C LEU A 66 -10.20 21.67 20.11
N HIS A 67 -10.68 20.74 20.93
CA HIS A 67 -10.26 19.34 20.88
C HIS A 67 -10.69 18.61 19.61
N ILE A 68 -11.83 18.96 19.04
CA ILE A 68 -12.30 18.34 17.78
C ILE A 68 -11.54 18.92 16.58
N LYS A 69 -11.39 20.23 16.52
CA LYS A 69 -10.94 20.95 15.32
C LYS A 69 -9.43 21.09 15.18
N PHE A 70 -8.69 21.12 16.30
CA PHE A 70 -7.25 21.39 16.28
C PHE A 70 -6.43 20.19 16.79
N TRP A 71 -5.60 19.63 15.93
CA TRP A 71 -4.70 18.51 16.24
C TRP A 71 -3.78 18.75 17.45
N PHE A 72 -3.40 20.00 17.71
CA PHE A 72 -2.59 20.37 18.86
C PHE A 72 -3.27 20.02 20.19
N PHE A 73 -4.57 20.30 20.33
CA PHE A 73 -5.35 19.94 21.52
C PHE A 73 -5.56 18.44 21.63
N LYS A 74 -5.79 17.73 20.52
CA LYS A 74 -5.83 16.25 20.48
C LYS A 74 -4.52 15.66 21.02
N LYS A 75 -3.37 16.21 20.59
CA LYS A 75 -2.04 15.80 21.08
C LYS A 75 -1.90 15.97 22.59
N LEU A 76 -2.39 17.07 23.15
CA LEU A 76 -2.38 17.29 24.60
C LEU A 76 -3.27 16.28 25.33
N GLY A 77 -4.44 15.97 24.79
CA GLY A 77 -5.34 14.92 25.28
C GLY A 77 -4.64 13.56 25.32
N ASN A 78 -4.02 13.16 24.22
CA ASN A 78 -3.29 11.88 24.11
C ASN A 78 -2.09 11.79 25.05
N ARG A 79 -1.36 12.88 25.28
CA ARG A 79 -0.28 12.94 26.28
C ARG A 79 -0.79 12.72 27.70
N ARG A 80 -1.92 13.35 28.04
CA ARG A 80 -2.56 13.16 29.34
C ARG A 80 -3.08 11.74 29.51
N LEU A 81 -3.70 11.17 28.48
CA LEU A 81 -4.19 9.81 28.48
C LEU A 81 -3.06 8.82 28.75
N LEU A 82 -1.93 8.97 28.04
CA LEU A 82 -0.72 8.17 28.28
C LEU A 82 -0.18 8.35 29.72
N TYR A 83 -0.09 9.60 30.20
CA TYR A 83 0.34 9.86 31.58
C TYR A 83 -0.54 9.13 32.60
N ARG A 84 -1.88 9.19 32.43
CA ARG A 84 -2.85 8.50 33.29
C ARG A 84 -2.69 6.99 33.22
N HIS A 85 -2.57 6.43 32.01
CA HIS A 85 -2.34 5.01 31.79
C HIS A 85 -1.08 4.51 32.51
N LEU A 86 0.03 5.23 32.44
CA LEU A 86 1.26 4.88 33.16
C LEU A 86 1.06 4.84 34.68
N LEU A 87 0.28 5.77 35.23
CA LEU A 87 -0.01 5.82 36.67
C LEU A 87 -0.94 4.70 37.10
N GLU A 88 -2.05 4.47 36.42
CA GLU A 88 -3.06 3.46 36.74
C GLU A 88 -2.47 2.04 36.66
N ASN A 89 -1.59 1.80 35.68
CA ASN A 89 -0.88 0.52 35.52
C ASN A 89 0.40 0.42 36.36
N LYS A 90 0.63 1.34 37.31
CA LYS A 90 1.78 1.38 38.23
C LYS A 90 3.14 1.35 37.50
N ILE A 91 3.21 1.92 36.30
CA ILE A 91 4.45 2.04 35.50
C ILE A 91 5.20 3.30 35.93
N TYR A 92 5.74 3.29 37.14
CA TYR A 92 6.54 4.38 37.72
C TYR A 92 7.43 3.85 38.84
N TYR A 93 8.49 4.61 39.15
CA TYR A 93 9.43 4.34 40.24
C TYR A 93 9.02 5.16 41.46
N PRO A 94 8.63 4.55 42.61
CA PRO A 94 8.41 5.28 43.83
C PRO A 94 9.76 5.72 44.47
N ILE A 95 9.88 6.99 44.82
CA ILE A 95 11.03 7.52 45.52
C ILE A 95 10.56 7.83 46.94
N LYS A 96 10.93 6.99 47.89
CA LYS A 96 10.63 7.18 49.33
C LYS A 96 11.25 8.48 49.82
N ARG A 97 10.51 9.23 50.62
CA ARG A 97 10.97 10.45 51.28
C ARG A 97 10.67 10.36 52.78
N LYS A 98 11.65 10.74 53.63
CA LYS A 98 11.41 10.90 55.05
C LYS A 98 10.42 12.06 55.23
N ASP A 99 9.37 11.88 56.01
CA ASP A 99 8.38 12.91 56.43
C ASP A 99 7.59 13.60 55.31
N LYS A 100 7.58 13.03 54.08
CA LYS A 100 6.80 13.56 52.94
C LYS A 100 6.24 12.42 52.11
N PRO A 101 5.09 12.63 51.45
CA PRO A 101 4.55 11.58 50.54
C PRO A 101 5.56 11.22 49.46
N ASP A 102 5.60 9.94 49.11
CA ASP A 102 6.49 9.38 48.09
C ASP A 102 6.43 10.16 46.78
N LYS A 103 7.59 10.44 46.21
CA LYS A 103 7.66 11.08 44.89
C LYS A 103 7.65 10.00 43.80
N ILE A 104 6.80 10.19 42.80
CA ILE A 104 6.73 9.34 41.65
C ILE A 104 7.69 9.83 40.57
N LYS A 105 8.55 8.92 40.05
CA LYS A 105 9.39 9.16 38.88
C LYS A 105 8.91 8.25 37.73
N LEU A 106 8.44 8.85 36.63
CA LEU A 106 8.08 8.10 35.44
C LEU A 106 9.33 7.59 34.70
N PRO A 107 9.23 6.45 33.99
CA PRO A 107 10.23 6.04 33.02
C PRO A 107 10.35 7.07 31.89
N ASN A 108 11.37 6.92 31.05
CA ASN A 108 11.55 7.78 29.89
C ASN A 108 10.63 7.35 28.77
N VAL A 109 9.49 8.01 28.65
CA VAL A 109 8.47 7.78 27.62
C VAL A 109 8.26 9.08 26.86
N TYR A 110 8.22 8.97 25.55
CA TYR A 110 8.09 10.11 24.65
C TYR A 110 6.85 9.91 23.76
N LEU A 111 6.15 11.01 23.46
CA LEU A 111 5.07 11.02 22.51
C LEU A 111 5.37 12.06 21.42
N LYS A 112 5.36 11.60 20.17
CA LYS A 112 5.35 12.44 18.97
C LYS A 112 4.02 12.17 18.25
N GLN A 113 3.34 13.21 17.85
CA GLN A 113 2.09 13.11 17.09
C GLN A 113 2.13 14.13 15.97
N ASN A 114 1.74 13.69 14.79
CA ASN A 114 1.44 14.53 13.63
C ASN A 114 -0.06 14.40 13.29
N LYS A 115 -0.48 14.84 12.10
CA LYS A 115 -1.85 14.79 11.62
C LYS A 115 -2.38 13.34 11.53
N TYR A 116 -1.53 12.38 11.12
CA TYR A 116 -1.92 11.01 10.79
C TYR A 116 -1.47 9.96 11.80
N ASN A 117 -0.42 10.22 12.56
CA ASN A 117 0.26 9.23 13.38
C ASN A 117 0.50 9.70 14.81
N ILE A 118 0.31 8.78 15.75
CA ILE A 118 0.74 8.88 17.15
C ILE A 118 1.91 7.91 17.33
N VAL A 119 3.09 8.41 17.69
CA VAL A 119 4.26 7.59 17.98
C VAL A 119 4.59 7.67 19.45
N VAL A 120 4.57 6.53 20.13
CA VAL A 120 4.94 6.39 21.54
C VAL A 120 6.25 5.63 21.63
N THR A 121 7.29 6.27 22.14
CA THR A 121 8.64 5.71 22.27
C THR A 121 8.98 5.47 23.72
N PHE A 122 9.38 4.25 24.05
CA PHE A 122 9.87 3.84 25.36
C PHE A 122 11.38 3.63 25.29
N GLN A 123 12.10 4.17 26.28
CA GLN A 123 13.51 3.88 26.43
C GLN A 123 13.72 2.55 27.17
N LEU A 124 14.49 1.65 26.55
CA LEU A 124 14.86 0.35 27.11
C LEU A 124 16.19 0.52 27.87
N GLU A 125 16.11 0.49 29.20
CA GLU A 125 17.28 0.72 30.08
C GLU A 125 17.67 -0.55 30.87
N GLY A 126 17.11 -1.73 30.53
CA GLY A 126 17.30 -2.97 31.31
C GLY A 126 16.67 -2.94 32.70
N ARG A 127 15.68 -2.04 32.91
CA ARG A 127 15.02 -1.84 34.21
C ARG A 127 13.69 -2.60 34.31
N GLN A 128 13.09 -2.51 35.49
CA GLN A 128 11.86 -3.22 35.91
C GLN A 128 10.70 -3.28 34.89
N PHE A 129 10.56 -2.30 34.01
CA PHE A 129 9.42 -2.21 33.07
C PHE A 129 9.76 -2.61 31.63
N GLN A 130 10.95 -3.13 31.38
CA GLN A 130 11.38 -3.46 30.01
C GLN A 130 10.44 -4.44 29.33
N ASP A 131 10.11 -5.56 29.98
CA ASP A 131 9.22 -6.58 29.43
C ASP A 131 7.81 -6.02 29.15
N LYS A 132 7.33 -5.12 30.04
CA LYS A 132 6.06 -4.42 29.80
C LYS A 132 6.15 -3.53 28.54
N PHE A 133 7.27 -2.85 28.32
CA PHE A 133 7.44 -1.99 27.16
C PHE A 133 7.52 -2.77 25.86
N LEU A 134 8.05 -3.98 25.88
CA LEU A 134 8.12 -4.86 24.72
C LEU A 134 6.73 -5.38 24.28
N ASN A 135 5.75 -5.39 25.21
CA ASN A 135 4.43 -6.00 24.98
C ASN A 135 3.25 -5.02 25.17
N ILE A 136 3.50 -3.71 25.36
CA ILE A 136 2.46 -2.74 25.68
C ILE A 136 1.63 -2.28 24.47
N GLY A 137 2.05 -2.64 23.24
CA GLY A 137 1.46 -2.13 22.00
C GLY A 137 -0.05 -2.26 21.92
N GLY A 138 -0.59 -3.46 22.17
CA GLY A 138 -2.04 -3.69 22.13
C GLY A 138 -2.83 -2.92 23.21
N ALA A 139 -2.27 -2.75 24.42
CA ALA A 139 -2.92 -1.97 25.46
C ALA A 139 -3.01 -0.47 25.09
N LEU A 140 -2.00 0.06 24.43
CA LEU A 140 -2.02 1.44 23.93
C LEU A 140 -2.95 1.61 22.73
N GLU A 141 -3.09 0.60 21.89
CA GLU A 141 -4.06 0.56 20.79
C GLU A 141 -5.49 0.74 21.30
N VAL A 142 -5.86 -0.02 22.33
CA VAL A 142 -7.17 0.10 23.00
C VAL A 142 -7.31 1.48 23.66
N MET A 143 -6.27 1.92 24.36
CA MET A 143 -6.29 3.21 25.07
C MET A 143 -6.50 4.41 24.16
N TYR A 144 -5.84 4.43 22.98
CA TYR A 144 -6.00 5.51 22.00
C TYR A 144 -7.22 5.31 21.10
N SER A 145 -7.88 4.14 21.14
CA SER A 145 -8.90 3.73 20.16
C SER A 145 -8.41 3.89 18.72
N ALA A 146 -7.13 3.64 18.52
CA ALA A 146 -6.40 3.83 17.26
C ALA A 146 -5.83 2.50 16.77
N ASP A 147 -5.64 2.34 15.47
CA ASP A 147 -5.05 1.13 14.89
C ASP A 147 -3.52 1.16 15.02
N MET A 148 -2.92 0.07 15.51
CA MET A 148 -1.47 -0.05 15.58
C MET A 148 -0.92 -0.29 14.17
N MET A 149 -0.15 0.67 13.68
CA MET A 149 0.40 0.68 12.32
C MET A 149 1.81 0.08 12.24
N GLY A 150 2.48 -0.07 13.37
CA GLY A 150 3.82 -0.64 13.37
C GLY A 150 4.52 -0.55 14.71
N ARG A 151 5.57 -1.36 14.80
CA ARG A 151 6.56 -1.36 15.88
C ARG A 151 7.93 -1.09 15.27
N ILE A 152 8.71 -0.20 15.89
CA ILE A 152 10.05 0.15 15.45
C ILE A 152 10.99 -0.12 16.62
N ASP A 153 11.90 -1.07 16.42
CA ASP A 153 12.94 -1.43 17.38
C ASP A 153 14.24 -0.72 17.00
N GLU A 154 14.69 0.20 17.85
CA GLU A 154 15.96 0.90 17.71
C GLU A 154 16.87 0.58 18.90
N LYS A 155 18.18 0.77 18.74
CA LYS A 155 19.12 0.49 19.83
C LYS A 155 18.76 1.28 21.11
N GLY A 156 18.27 0.55 22.12
CA GLY A 156 17.87 1.13 23.40
C GLY A 156 16.48 1.78 23.42
N TYR A 157 15.69 1.66 22.35
CA TYR A 157 14.35 2.21 22.29
C TYR A 157 13.39 1.26 21.55
N ILE A 158 12.12 1.32 21.94
CA ILE A 158 11.02 0.71 21.23
C ILE A 158 9.95 1.78 20.98
N SER A 159 9.46 1.85 19.76
CA SER A 159 8.42 2.79 19.35
C SER A 159 7.22 2.05 18.79
N TYR A 160 6.04 2.45 19.22
CA TYR A 160 4.76 1.99 18.67
C TYR A 160 4.12 3.13 17.90
N VAL A 161 3.71 2.83 16.68
CA VAL A 161 3.06 3.79 15.78
C VAL A 161 1.57 3.44 15.69
N TYR A 162 0.72 4.43 15.95
CA TYR A 162 -0.74 4.27 15.87
C TYR A 162 -1.32 5.26 14.86
N SER A 163 -2.42 4.86 14.22
CA SER A 163 -3.22 5.78 13.41
C SER A 163 -3.77 6.92 14.28
N ALA A 164 -3.80 8.12 13.72
CA ALA A 164 -4.55 9.22 14.34
C ALA A 164 -5.85 9.43 13.53
N ASP A 165 -5.99 10.54 12.84
CA ASP A 165 -7.15 10.80 11.98
C ASP A 165 -6.85 10.34 10.53
N THR A 166 -6.68 9.04 10.30
CA THR A 166 -6.23 8.47 9.00
C THR A 166 -7.14 8.89 7.84
N ILE A 167 -8.46 8.99 8.08
CA ILE A 167 -9.42 9.43 7.05
C ILE A 167 -9.11 10.84 6.51
N LEU A 168 -8.47 11.71 7.28
CA LEU A 168 -8.10 13.05 6.82
C LEU A 168 -7.01 13.05 5.74
N GLY A 169 -6.33 11.92 5.56
CA GLY A 169 -5.37 11.70 4.49
C GLY A 169 -5.97 11.10 3.23
N ARG A 170 -7.28 10.84 3.20
CA ARG A 170 -7.98 10.34 2.03
C ARG A 170 -7.93 11.36 0.91
N ILE A 171 -7.53 10.93 -0.28
CA ILE A 171 -7.49 11.76 -1.49
C ILE A 171 -8.67 11.46 -2.39
N SER A 172 -8.96 12.33 -3.33
CA SER A 172 -9.94 12.09 -4.37
C SER A 172 -9.42 11.10 -5.41
N ALA A 173 -10.29 10.30 -6.01
CA ALA A 173 -9.95 9.38 -7.09
C ALA A 173 -9.31 10.09 -8.31
N LYS A 174 -9.69 11.33 -8.57
CA LYS A 174 -9.10 12.18 -9.62
C LYS A 174 -7.66 12.60 -9.35
N ASP A 175 -7.24 12.60 -8.08
CA ASP A 175 -5.90 13.05 -7.67
C ASP A 175 -4.88 11.92 -7.61
N VAL A 176 -5.31 10.69 -7.90
CA VAL A 176 -4.42 9.52 -7.96
C VAL A 176 -3.51 9.65 -9.17
N ARG A 177 -2.21 9.73 -8.92
CA ARG A 177 -1.15 9.88 -9.93
C ARG A 177 0.17 9.34 -9.40
N VAL A 178 1.11 9.09 -10.29
CA VAL A 178 2.47 8.75 -9.92
C VAL A 178 3.23 10.02 -9.56
N VAL A 179 3.99 9.94 -8.49
CA VAL A 179 4.90 10.99 -7.99
C VAL A 179 6.23 10.33 -7.66
N ASP A 180 7.26 11.10 -7.25
CA ASP A 180 8.61 10.57 -6.95
C ASP A 180 8.62 9.34 -6.03
N LYS A 181 7.61 9.19 -5.15
CA LYS A 181 7.48 8.06 -4.21
C LYS A 181 6.66 6.89 -4.73
N GLY A 182 6.21 6.92 -5.97
CA GLY A 182 5.31 5.95 -6.58
C GLY A 182 3.87 6.46 -6.71
N LEU A 183 2.92 5.56 -6.95
CA LEU A 183 1.50 5.89 -7.11
C LEU A 183 0.90 6.32 -5.76
N ILE A 184 0.45 7.58 -5.67
CA ILE A 184 -0.19 8.09 -4.46
C ILE A 184 -1.61 7.52 -4.31
N LEU A 185 -1.90 6.92 -3.16
CA LEU A 185 -3.21 6.34 -2.83
C LEU A 185 -3.89 7.04 -1.64
N MET A 186 -3.10 7.69 -0.77
CA MET A 186 -3.49 8.63 0.28
C MET A 186 -2.35 9.64 0.47
N GLU A 187 -2.56 10.73 1.19
CA GLU A 187 -1.52 11.75 1.43
C GLU A 187 -0.18 11.16 1.95
N ASP A 188 -0.23 10.02 2.65
CA ASP A 188 0.93 9.35 3.24
C ASP A 188 1.05 7.86 2.86
N VAL A 189 0.31 7.41 1.87
CA VAL A 189 0.34 6.04 1.34
C VAL A 189 0.66 6.07 -0.15
N PHE A 190 1.73 5.38 -0.52
CA PHE A 190 2.22 5.30 -1.89
C PHE A 190 2.46 3.83 -2.26
N TRP A 191 2.07 3.44 -3.45
CA TRP A 191 2.58 2.19 -4.02
C TRP A 191 3.86 2.50 -4.79
N ASP A 192 4.98 2.27 -4.13
CA ASP A 192 6.30 2.32 -4.75
C ASP A 192 6.54 1.01 -5.53
N PHE A 193 6.05 0.96 -6.75
CA PHE A 193 6.12 -0.26 -7.58
C PHE A 193 7.56 -0.60 -8.00
N VAL A 194 8.49 0.33 -7.92
CA VAL A 194 9.90 0.09 -8.24
C VAL A 194 10.61 -0.69 -7.13
N HIS A 195 10.38 -0.31 -5.85
CA HIS A 195 11.01 -0.98 -4.72
C HIS A 195 10.13 -2.10 -4.14
N ASN A 196 8.81 -1.96 -4.17
CA ASN A 196 7.82 -2.92 -3.68
C ASN A 196 6.95 -3.40 -4.86
N PRO A 197 7.51 -4.25 -5.74
CA PRO A 197 6.86 -4.66 -6.97
C PRO A 197 5.59 -5.46 -6.70
N HIS A 198 4.73 -5.42 -7.70
CA HIS A 198 3.45 -6.09 -7.72
C HIS A 198 2.49 -5.65 -6.61
N LEU A 199 1.20 -5.81 -6.87
CA LEU A 199 0.15 -5.38 -5.95
C LEU A 199 -0.93 -6.46 -5.83
N LEU A 200 -1.24 -6.85 -4.58
CA LEU A 200 -2.40 -7.68 -4.26
C LEU A 200 -3.51 -6.80 -3.69
N ILE A 201 -4.70 -6.89 -4.28
CA ILE A 201 -5.88 -6.19 -3.79
C ILE A 201 -6.94 -7.22 -3.41
N ALA A 202 -7.36 -7.23 -2.16
CA ALA A 202 -8.45 -8.05 -1.68
C ALA A 202 -9.62 -7.16 -1.24
N GLY A 203 -10.84 -7.51 -1.65
CA GLY A 203 -11.99 -6.72 -1.25
C GLY A 203 -13.30 -7.46 -1.42
N GLY A 204 -14.05 -7.60 -0.33
CA GLY A 204 -15.39 -8.19 -0.36
C GLY A 204 -16.37 -7.37 -1.21
N THR A 205 -17.47 -8.00 -1.60
CA THR A 205 -18.54 -7.35 -2.39
C THR A 205 -19.02 -6.06 -1.71
N GLY A 206 -19.06 -4.96 -2.47
CA GLY A 206 -19.43 -3.65 -1.95
C GLY A 206 -18.36 -2.95 -1.09
N GLY A 207 -17.16 -3.54 -0.95
CA GLY A 207 -16.04 -2.99 -0.17
C GLY A 207 -15.31 -1.82 -0.82
N GLY A 208 -15.54 -1.55 -2.10
CA GLY A 208 -14.88 -0.48 -2.85
C GLY A 208 -13.69 -0.93 -3.71
N LYS A 209 -13.52 -2.24 -3.95
CA LYS A 209 -12.45 -2.82 -4.78
C LYS A 209 -12.40 -2.22 -6.18
N THR A 210 -13.54 -2.15 -6.87
CA THR A 210 -13.67 -1.59 -8.22
C THR A 210 -13.28 -0.11 -8.28
N VAL A 211 -13.72 0.67 -7.28
CA VAL A 211 -13.35 2.10 -7.18
C VAL A 211 -11.84 2.24 -6.98
N LEU A 212 -11.25 1.43 -6.12
CA LEU A 212 -9.79 1.43 -5.90
C LEU A 212 -9.04 1.05 -7.18
N LEU A 213 -9.45 -0.02 -7.87
CA LEU A 213 -8.81 -0.45 -9.13
C LEU A 213 -8.90 0.62 -10.21
N ARG A 214 -10.08 1.24 -10.40
CA ARG A 214 -10.24 2.34 -11.36
C ARG A 214 -9.45 3.59 -10.97
N SER A 215 -9.31 3.87 -9.67
CA SER A 215 -8.46 4.96 -9.18
C SER A 215 -6.97 4.68 -9.46
N ILE A 216 -6.52 3.44 -9.26
CA ILE A 216 -5.16 3.00 -9.61
C ILE A 216 -4.95 3.12 -11.12
N LEU A 217 -5.90 2.62 -11.92
CA LEU A 217 -5.88 2.72 -13.38
C LEU A 217 -5.75 4.17 -13.84
N ASN A 218 -6.46 5.13 -13.21
CA ASN A 218 -6.35 6.55 -13.50
C ASN A 218 -4.92 7.09 -13.40
N GLY A 219 -4.17 6.65 -12.40
CA GLY A 219 -2.76 7.03 -12.26
C GLY A 219 -1.83 6.32 -13.25
N LEU A 220 -2.05 5.02 -13.48
CA LEU A 220 -1.15 4.18 -14.27
C LEU A 220 -1.25 4.40 -15.78
N LEU A 221 -2.45 4.73 -16.30
CA LEU A 221 -2.66 5.02 -17.72
C LEU A 221 -1.83 6.21 -18.23
N ARG A 222 -1.38 7.10 -17.32
CA ARG A 222 -0.52 8.25 -17.63
C ARG A 222 0.96 7.91 -17.62
N GLU A 223 1.32 6.73 -17.14
CA GLU A 223 2.72 6.35 -16.94
C GLU A 223 3.20 5.31 -17.95
N GLY A 224 2.33 4.40 -18.37
CA GLY A 224 2.74 3.31 -19.24
C GLY A 224 1.61 2.44 -19.77
N LEU A 225 2.00 1.29 -20.32
CA LEU A 225 1.07 0.28 -20.81
C LEU A 225 0.27 -0.32 -19.65
N VAL A 226 -1.04 -0.45 -19.84
CA VAL A 226 -1.91 -1.19 -18.91
C VAL A 226 -2.75 -2.18 -19.67
N GLU A 227 -2.62 -3.47 -19.32
CA GLU A 227 -3.44 -4.58 -19.83
C GLU A 227 -4.38 -5.05 -18.70
N ILE A 228 -5.63 -5.40 -19.04
CA ILE A 228 -6.66 -5.75 -18.06
C ILE A 228 -7.32 -7.07 -18.44
N LEU A 229 -7.34 -8.01 -17.51
CA LEU A 229 -8.07 -9.27 -17.59
C LEU A 229 -9.28 -9.21 -16.68
N ASP A 230 -10.51 -9.18 -17.25
CA ASP A 230 -11.77 -9.14 -16.50
C ASP A 230 -12.57 -10.44 -16.72
N PRO A 231 -12.25 -11.52 -15.98
CA PRO A 231 -12.92 -12.82 -16.14
C PRO A 231 -14.40 -12.81 -15.73
N LYS A 232 -14.88 -11.76 -15.05
CA LYS A 232 -16.29 -11.62 -14.66
C LYS A 232 -17.11 -10.80 -15.64
N GLN A 233 -16.48 -10.15 -16.60
CA GLN A 233 -17.12 -9.28 -17.58
C GLN A 233 -18.04 -8.23 -16.90
N ALA A 234 -17.56 -7.60 -15.82
CA ALA A 234 -18.39 -6.74 -15.00
C ALA A 234 -17.83 -5.32 -14.84
N ASP A 235 -16.61 -5.23 -14.32
CA ASP A 235 -16.11 -3.94 -13.83
C ASP A 235 -15.43 -3.08 -14.91
N PHE A 236 -14.93 -3.68 -16.00
CA PHE A 236 -14.14 -3.00 -17.03
C PHE A 236 -14.78 -3.02 -18.43
N VAL A 237 -15.94 -3.66 -18.62
CA VAL A 237 -16.61 -3.77 -19.92
C VAL A 237 -16.83 -2.42 -20.59
N SER A 238 -17.37 -1.44 -19.85
CA SER A 238 -17.63 -0.10 -20.39
C SER A 238 -16.36 0.68 -20.73
N LEU A 239 -15.21 0.30 -20.19
CA LEU A 239 -13.93 0.96 -20.42
C LEU A 239 -13.18 0.38 -21.62
N ALA A 240 -13.54 -0.83 -22.08
CA ALA A 240 -12.89 -1.53 -23.19
C ALA A 240 -13.06 -0.80 -24.53
N GLU A 241 -14.14 0.00 -24.68
CA GLU A 241 -14.41 0.77 -25.88
C GLU A 241 -13.60 2.07 -25.98
N LEU A 242 -12.96 2.50 -24.87
CA LEU A 242 -12.18 3.72 -24.85
C LEU A 242 -10.89 3.60 -25.65
N PRO A 243 -10.48 4.61 -26.44
CA PRO A 243 -9.28 4.55 -27.27
C PRO A 243 -8.00 4.17 -26.50
N VAL A 244 -7.86 4.62 -25.25
CA VAL A 244 -6.71 4.34 -24.38
C VAL A 244 -6.64 2.86 -23.96
N LEU A 245 -7.78 2.14 -23.94
CA LEU A 245 -7.91 0.76 -23.49
C LEU A 245 -8.35 -0.21 -24.60
N GLN A 246 -8.53 0.27 -25.82
CA GLN A 246 -8.92 -0.56 -26.95
C GLN A 246 -7.92 -1.72 -27.12
N ASP A 247 -8.43 -2.96 -27.26
CA ASP A 247 -7.67 -4.22 -27.37
C ASP A 247 -6.79 -4.57 -26.14
N ARG A 248 -6.95 -3.81 -25.02
CA ARG A 248 -6.20 -4.03 -23.78
C ARG A 248 -7.04 -4.61 -22.65
N VAL A 249 -8.34 -4.63 -22.81
CA VAL A 249 -9.26 -5.26 -21.86
C VAL A 249 -9.79 -6.53 -22.51
N VAL A 250 -9.51 -7.68 -21.92
CA VAL A 250 -9.92 -8.98 -22.45
C VAL A 250 -10.79 -9.73 -21.45
N PHE A 251 -11.75 -10.49 -21.99
CA PHE A 251 -12.81 -11.15 -21.22
C PHE A 251 -12.84 -12.66 -21.42
N GLU A 252 -12.48 -13.12 -22.63
CA GLU A 252 -12.50 -14.54 -22.96
C GLU A 252 -11.24 -15.24 -22.44
N VAL A 253 -11.39 -16.49 -22.00
CA VAL A 253 -10.29 -17.23 -21.36
C VAL A 253 -9.09 -17.40 -22.29
N ALA A 254 -9.33 -17.67 -23.59
CA ALA A 254 -8.27 -17.80 -24.59
C ALA A 254 -7.47 -16.50 -24.74
N ASP A 255 -8.17 -15.37 -24.81
CA ASP A 255 -7.54 -14.05 -24.95
C ASP A 255 -6.78 -13.67 -23.69
N MET A 256 -7.31 -14.01 -22.50
CA MET A 256 -6.60 -13.77 -21.24
C MET A 256 -5.32 -14.60 -21.14
N ILE A 257 -5.36 -15.88 -21.57
CA ILE A 257 -4.18 -16.75 -21.64
C ILE A 257 -3.14 -16.13 -22.58
N ASN A 258 -3.55 -15.78 -23.81
CA ASN A 258 -2.68 -15.17 -24.80
C ASN A 258 -2.08 -13.85 -24.29
N LYS A 259 -2.87 -13.01 -23.64
CA LYS A 259 -2.43 -11.73 -23.11
C LYS A 259 -1.38 -11.88 -21.99
N ILE A 260 -1.51 -12.89 -21.11
CA ILE A 260 -0.49 -13.19 -20.09
C ILE A 260 0.82 -13.64 -20.74
N ILE A 261 0.74 -14.51 -21.76
CA ILE A 261 1.93 -14.99 -22.47
C ILE A 261 2.60 -13.85 -23.23
N GLU A 262 1.83 -13.05 -23.97
CA GLU A 262 2.32 -11.87 -24.69
C GLU A 262 2.99 -10.85 -23.73
N PHE A 263 2.38 -10.59 -22.59
CA PHE A 263 2.95 -9.67 -21.59
C PHE A 263 4.31 -10.16 -21.05
N LYS A 264 4.46 -11.47 -20.85
CA LYS A 264 5.74 -12.10 -20.49
C LYS A 264 6.76 -12.02 -21.64
N GLU A 265 6.36 -12.24 -22.88
CA GLU A 265 7.23 -12.14 -24.05
C GLU A 265 7.73 -10.69 -24.22
N ASN A 266 6.85 -9.72 -24.08
CA ASN A 266 7.20 -8.29 -24.09
C ASN A 266 8.22 -7.95 -23.00
N MET A 267 8.10 -8.53 -21.81
CA MET A 267 9.11 -8.40 -20.75
C MET A 267 10.46 -8.97 -21.18
N GLU A 268 10.50 -10.09 -21.88
CA GLU A 268 11.74 -10.72 -22.36
C GLU A 268 12.39 -9.90 -23.47
N ILE A 269 11.60 -9.38 -24.42
CA ILE A 269 12.06 -8.46 -25.45
C ILE A 269 12.70 -7.21 -24.79
N ARG A 270 12.03 -6.66 -23.79
CA ARG A 270 12.59 -5.51 -23.04
C ARG A 270 13.92 -5.82 -22.37
N TYR A 271 14.06 -7.01 -21.78
CA TYR A 271 15.36 -7.43 -21.23
C TYR A 271 16.45 -7.48 -22.29
N ALA A 272 16.12 -7.94 -23.50
CA ALA A 272 17.08 -7.94 -24.63
C ALA A 272 17.46 -6.51 -25.03
N THR A 273 16.47 -5.62 -25.16
CA THR A 273 16.68 -4.19 -25.43
C THR A 273 17.55 -3.52 -24.34
N MET A 274 17.26 -3.77 -23.06
CA MET A 274 18.05 -3.23 -21.94
C MET A 274 19.51 -3.71 -21.99
N ARG A 275 19.76 -4.99 -22.35
CA ARG A 275 21.12 -5.51 -22.51
C ARG A 275 21.85 -4.85 -23.68
N GLN A 276 21.15 -4.56 -24.78
CA GLN A 276 21.73 -3.79 -25.89
C GLN A 276 22.10 -2.39 -25.45
N LEU A 277 21.19 -1.66 -24.80
CA LEU A 277 21.43 -0.32 -24.26
C LEU A 277 22.56 -0.31 -23.22
N GLN A 278 22.66 -1.35 -22.38
CA GLN A 278 23.78 -1.54 -21.45
C GLN A 278 25.12 -1.58 -22.16
N ARG A 279 25.21 -2.36 -23.26
CA ARG A 279 26.44 -2.46 -24.06
C ARG A 279 26.79 -1.12 -24.72
N GLU A 280 25.80 -0.44 -25.30
CA GLU A 280 25.98 0.87 -25.93
C GLU A 280 26.45 1.95 -24.94
N LYS A 281 25.90 1.93 -23.72
CA LYS A 281 26.30 2.84 -22.64
C LYS A 281 27.57 2.40 -21.88
N ASN A 282 28.19 1.27 -22.27
CA ASN A 282 29.37 0.69 -21.58
C ASN A 282 29.18 0.50 -20.07
N GLN A 283 27.96 0.17 -19.64
CA GLN A 283 27.64 -0.10 -18.22
C GLN A 283 28.10 -1.49 -17.84
N LYS A 284 28.66 -1.66 -16.63
CA LYS A 284 29.14 -2.96 -16.14
C LYS A 284 28.00 -3.87 -15.72
N GLU A 285 26.92 -3.32 -15.16
CA GLU A 285 25.77 -4.04 -14.65
C GLU A 285 24.52 -3.60 -15.40
N LEU A 286 23.55 -4.51 -15.53
CA LEU A 286 22.25 -4.21 -16.08
C LEU A 286 21.45 -3.39 -15.06
N GLY A 287 21.16 -2.13 -15.40
CA GLY A 287 20.31 -1.26 -14.61
C GLY A 287 18.83 -1.68 -14.58
N ASN A 288 17.99 -0.90 -13.95
CA ASN A 288 16.56 -1.07 -14.03
C ASN A 288 15.98 -0.28 -15.23
N PHE A 289 14.71 -0.51 -15.55
CA PHE A 289 14.03 0.11 -16.69
C PHE A 289 14.09 1.66 -16.67
N GLN A 290 14.06 2.31 -15.50
CA GLN A 290 14.11 3.76 -15.36
C GLN A 290 15.47 4.34 -15.77
N GLU A 291 16.56 3.62 -15.55
CA GLU A 291 17.90 4.04 -15.98
C GLU A 291 18.06 4.09 -17.50
N TYR A 292 17.16 3.39 -18.21
CA TYR A 292 17.07 3.38 -19.66
C TYR A 292 15.92 4.25 -20.18
N GLU A 293 15.23 5.00 -19.32
CA GLU A 293 14.10 5.87 -19.65
C GLU A 293 12.90 5.12 -20.26
N LEU A 294 12.76 3.82 -19.92
CA LEU A 294 11.68 2.98 -20.39
C LEU A 294 10.43 3.15 -19.51
N LYS A 295 9.26 3.10 -20.13
CA LYS A 295 7.98 3.23 -19.41
C LYS A 295 7.58 1.91 -18.75
N PRO A 296 6.92 1.95 -17.57
CA PRO A 296 6.41 0.73 -16.93
C PRO A 296 5.25 0.11 -17.71
N ALA A 297 5.05 -1.19 -17.49
CA ALA A 297 3.91 -1.94 -17.99
C ALA A 297 3.20 -2.64 -16.84
N PHE A 298 1.87 -2.64 -16.86
CA PHE A 298 1.04 -3.18 -15.78
C PHE A 298 0.03 -4.18 -16.35
N LEU A 299 -0.05 -5.36 -15.72
CA LEU A 299 -1.06 -6.38 -16.00
C LEU A 299 -2.02 -6.44 -14.81
N ILE A 300 -3.28 -6.05 -15.01
CA ILE A 300 -4.34 -6.08 -14.01
C ILE A 300 -5.18 -7.34 -14.21
N ILE A 301 -5.36 -8.13 -13.15
CA ILE A 301 -6.26 -9.29 -13.11
C ILE A 301 -7.33 -8.98 -12.06
N ASP A 302 -8.56 -8.69 -12.50
CA ASP A 302 -9.63 -8.20 -11.59
C ASP A 302 -10.12 -9.26 -10.60
N GLU A 303 -10.15 -10.54 -11.03
CA GLU A 303 -10.56 -11.63 -10.14
C GLU A 303 -9.75 -12.91 -10.43
N PHE A 304 -8.63 -13.06 -9.77
CA PHE A 304 -7.70 -14.15 -10.02
C PHE A 304 -8.26 -15.56 -9.80
N PRO A 305 -9.06 -15.84 -8.73
CA PRO A 305 -9.69 -17.15 -8.59
C PRO A 305 -10.64 -17.51 -9.73
N SER A 306 -11.39 -16.53 -10.27
CA SER A 306 -12.27 -16.75 -11.42
C SER A 306 -11.47 -17.08 -12.67
N LEU A 307 -10.38 -16.36 -12.94
CA LEU A 307 -9.46 -16.65 -14.04
C LEU A 307 -8.93 -18.09 -13.94
N ARG A 308 -8.45 -18.50 -12.75
CA ARG A 308 -7.96 -19.86 -12.52
C ARG A 308 -9.04 -20.93 -12.73
N ALA A 309 -10.26 -20.67 -12.26
CA ALA A 309 -11.38 -21.59 -12.48
C ALA A 309 -11.67 -21.77 -13.97
N MET A 310 -11.82 -20.69 -14.73
CA MET A 310 -12.03 -20.72 -16.17
C MET A 310 -10.92 -21.48 -16.91
N MET A 311 -9.65 -21.25 -16.54
CA MET A 311 -8.50 -21.95 -17.11
C MET A 311 -8.51 -23.46 -16.80
N SER A 312 -9.13 -23.90 -15.71
CA SER A 312 -9.16 -25.32 -15.31
C SER A 312 -10.36 -26.09 -15.86
N GLU A 313 -11.40 -25.40 -16.33
CA GLU A 313 -12.62 -26.01 -16.85
C GLU A 313 -12.47 -26.55 -18.26
N ASP A 314 -11.61 -25.95 -19.08
CA ASP A 314 -11.36 -26.31 -20.47
C ASP A 314 -10.14 -27.24 -20.58
N ARG A 315 -10.42 -28.53 -20.87
CA ARG A 315 -9.37 -29.53 -21.02
C ARG A 315 -8.50 -29.33 -22.28
N GLU A 316 -9.05 -28.71 -23.32
CA GLU A 316 -8.31 -28.45 -24.55
C GLU A 316 -7.28 -27.35 -24.37
N MET A 317 -7.57 -26.40 -23.48
CA MET A 317 -6.67 -25.27 -23.13
C MET A 317 -5.75 -25.55 -21.96
N MET A 318 -5.79 -26.73 -21.33
CA MET A 318 -5.05 -27.00 -20.09
C MET A 318 -3.54 -26.72 -20.22
N LEU A 319 -2.92 -27.11 -21.33
CA LEU A 319 -1.49 -26.90 -21.58
C LEU A 319 -1.16 -25.41 -21.73
N GLU A 320 -1.99 -24.65 -22.42
CA GLU A 320 -1.84 -23.21 -22.61
C GLU A 320 -2.10 -22.47 -21.31
N ALA A 321 -3.05 -22.91 -20.50
CA ALA A 321 -3.31 -22.40 -19.17
C ALA A 321 -2.11 -22.60 -18.22
N GLU A 322 -1.46 -23.77 -18.27
CA GLU A 322 -0.22 -24.02 -17.53
C GLU A 322 0.92 -23.11 -18.00
N ARG A 323 1.06 -22.90 -19.30
CA ARG A 323 2.03 -21.95 -19.88
C ARG A 323 1.76 -20.51 -19.39
N ALA A 324 0.50 -20.07 -19.42
CA ALA A 324 0.12 -18.74 -18.93
C ALA A 324 0.40 -18.58 -17.43
N MET A 325 0.11 -19.58 -16.61
CA MET A 325 0.44 -19.56 -15.18
C MET A 325 1.96 -19.55 -14.94
N GLY A 326 2.72 -20.28 -15.76
CA GLY A 326 4.17 -20.23 -15.79
C GLY A 326 4.71 -18.84 -16.19
N ALA A 327 4.10 -18.22 -17.20
CA ALA A 327 4.42 -16.86 -17.64
C ALA A 327 4.13 -15.83 -16.55
N LEU A 328 2.96 -15.89 -15.92
CA LEU A 328 2.61 -15.00 -14.81
C LEU A 328 3.57 -15.15 -13.62
N LYS A 329 3.98 -16.38 -13.30
CA LYS A 329 5.02 -16.63 -12.30
C LYS A 329 6.34 -15.95 -12.66
N GLN A 330 6.77 -15.99 -13.93
CA GLN A 330 8.00 -15.33 -14.37
C GLN A 330 7.88 -13.80 -14.30
N ILE A 331 6.73 -13.23 -14.67
CA ILE A 331 6.45 -11.80 -14.52
C ILE A 331 6.64 -11.38 -13.06
N ILE A 332 6.04 -12.12 -12.11
CA ILE A 332 6.12 -11.81 -10.68
C ILE A 332 7.56 -11.96 -10.15
N LEU A 333 8.31 -12.94 -10.64
CA LEU A 333 9.69 -13.17 -10.17
C LEU A 333 10.72 -12.21 -10.78
N LYS A 334 10.51 -11.77 -12.01
CA LYS A 334 11.55 -11.07 -12.80
C LYS A 334 11.10 -9.67 -13.28
N GLY A 335 9.81 -9.36 -13.28
CA GLY A 335 9.25 -8.16 -13.90
C GLY A 335 9.80 -6.85 -13.35
N ARG A 336 10.15 -6.79 -12.07
CA ARG A 336 10.61 -5.56 -11.40
C ARG A 336 11.70 -4.81 -12.17
N GLN A 337 12.77 -5.49 -12.57
CA GLN A 337 13.90 -4.86 -13.22
C GLN A 337 13.56 -4.34 -14.62
N ALA A 338 12.70 -5.07 -15.34
CA ALA A 338 12.23 -4.68 -16.66
C ALA A 338 11.06 -3.68 -16.64
N GLY A 339 10.50 -3.36 -15.45
CA GLY A 339 9.35 -2.47 -15.33
C GLY A 339 8.01 -3.12 -15.66
N PHE A 340 7.88 -4.46 -15.50
CA PHE A 340 6.64 -5.22 -15.71
C PHE A 340 6.02 -5.62 -14.39
N PHE A 341 4.83 -5.12 -14.10
CA PHE A 341 4.18 -5.27 -12.81
C PHE A 341 2.82 -5.94 -12.93
N ALA A 342 2.54 -6.90 -12.03
CA ALA A 342 1.24 -7.53 -11.92
C ALA A 342 0.43 -6.91 -10.77
N ILE A 343 -0.84 -6.63 -11.03
CA ILE A 343 -1.85 -6.23 -10.05
C ILE A 343 -2.88 -7.33 -10.00
N ILE A 344 -2.91 -8.08 -8.91
CA ILE A 344 -3.80 -9.22 -8.73
C ILE A 344 -4.90 -8.82 -7.76
N ALA A 345 -6.15 -8.86 -8.24
CA ALA A 345 -7.30 -8.58 -7.38
C ALA A 345 -8.13 -9.83 -7.13
N THR A 346 -8.80 -9.86 -5.98
CA THR A 346 -9.65 -10.96 -5.54
C THR A 346 -10.73 -10.47 -4.57
N GLN A 347 -11.90 -11.12 -4.59
CA GLN A 347 -12.97 -10.80 -3.65
C GLN A 347 -12.78 -11.51 -2.31
N ASN A 348 -12.36 -12.77 -2.35
CA ASN A 348 -12.09 -13.58 -1.17
C ASN A 348 -10.73 -14.25 -1.34
N VAL A 349 -9.95 -14.29 -0.27
CA VAL A 349 -8.66 -14.96 -0.27
C VAL A 349 -8.74 -16.21 0.59
N LYS A 350 -8.64 -17.36 -0.07
CA LYS A 350 -8.37 -18.63 0.58
C LYS A 350 -6.88 -18.95 0.49
N ALA A 351 -6.39 -19.80 1.39
CA ALA A 351 -4.96 -20.16 1.40
C ALA A 351 -4.47 -20.72 0.05
N ASP A 352 -5.32 -21.46 -0.66
CA ASP A 352 -5.00 -22.16 -1.91
C ASP A 352 -5.29 -21.33 -3.17
N ASP A 353 -5.95 -20.17 -3.03
CA ASP A 353 -6.29 -19.33 -4.18
C ASP A 353 -5.05 -18.67 -4.80
N LEU A 354 -4.04 -18.37 -3.99
CA LEU A 354 -2.79 -17.76 -4.41
C LEU A 354 -1.62 -18.72 -4.19
N PRO A 355 -0.84 -19.07 -5.24
CA PRO A 355 0.40 -19.84 -5.09
C PRO A 355 1.35 -19.18 -4.08
N SER A 356 2.09 -19.96 -3.30
CA SER A 356 3.05 -19.46 -2.32
C SER A 356 4.06 -18.50 -2.93
N THR A 357 4.58 -18.84 -4.12
CA THR A 357 5.50 -17.98 -4.86
C THR A 357 4.93 -16.58 -5.12
N PHE A 358 3.60 -16.46 -5.37
CA PHE A 358 2.96 -15.16 -5.56
C PHE A 358 2.88 -14.39 -4.23
N LYS A 359 2.48 -15.08 -3.15
CA LYS A 359 2.41 -14.49 -1.82
C LYS A 359 3.76 -13.91 -1.36
N ASP A 360 4.87 -14.58 -1.69
CA ASP A 360 6.21 -14.18 -1.24
C ASP A 360 6.80 -13.03 -2.08
N ASN A 361 6.32 -12.83 -3.31
CA ASN A 361 6.90 -11.86 -4.25
C ASN A 361 5.99 -10.65 -4.56
N ILE A 362 4.71 -10.70 -4.19
CA ILE A 362 3.83 -9.53 -4.27
C ILE A 362 4.02 -8.72 -3.00
N MET A 363 4.81 -7.66 -3.12
CA MET A 363 5.28 -6.90 -1.96
C MET A 363 4.22 -5.98 -1.38
N THR A 364 3.43 -5.30 -2.22
CA THR A 364 2.39 -4.38 -1.74
C THR A 364 1.03 -5.08 -1.69
N ARG A 365 0.31 -4.89 -0.60
CA ARG A 365 -0.96 -5.55 -0.35
C ARG A 365 -1.99 -4.58 0.21
N ILE A 366 -3.18 -4.60 -0.35
CA ILE A 366 -4.29 -3.73 0.07
C ILE A 366 -5.53 -4.60 0.28
N SER A 367 -6.21 -4.37 1.40
CA SER A 367 -7.57 -4.85 1.58
C SER A 367 -8.54 -3.68 1.61
N VAL A 368 -9.77 -3.87 1.10
CA VAL A 368 -10.85 -2.89 1.20
C VAL A 368 -12.16 -3.58 1.58
N GLY A 369 -12.97 -2.91 2.40
CA GLY A 369 -14.19 -3.48 2.92
C GLY A 369 -13.96 -4.55 3.98
N ARG A 370 -14.97 -5.36 4.25
CA ARG A 370 -14.95 -6.38 5.28
C ARG A 370 -14.42 -7.70 4.74
N LEU A 371 -13.41 -8.24 5.39
CA LEU A 371 -12.90 -9.59 5.16
C LEU A 371 -12.93 -10.42 6.44
N SER A 372 -12.79 -11.73 6.33
CA SER A 372 -12.61 -12.60 7.48
C SER A 372 -11.23 -12.39 8.12
N GLN A 373 -11.09 -12.68 9.41
CA GLN A 373 -9.78 -12.62 10.08
C GLN A 373 -8.76 -13.51 9.37
N PHE A 374 -9.15 -14.70 8.96
CA PHE A 374 -8.32 -15.62 8.18
C PHE A 374 -7.86 -15.01 6.85
N SER A 375 -8.75 -14.32 6.11
CA SER A 375 -8.35 -13.64 4.86
C SER A 375 -7.31 -12.56 5.11
N TYR A 376 -7.42 -11.79 6.19
CA TYR A 376 -6.41 -10.80 6.57
C TYR A 376 -5.05 -11.44 6.86
N GLU A 377 -5.02 -12.58 7.55
CA GLU A 377 -3.79 -13.33 7.84
C GLU A 377 -3.13 -13.85 6.56
N VAL A 378 -3.93 -14.37 5.62
CA VAL A 378 -3.43 -14.82 4.30
C VAL A 378 -2.87 -13.66 3.48
N ILE A 379 -3.52 -12.50 3.52
CA ILE A 379 -3.10 -11.32 2.76
C ILE A 379 -1.83 -10.71 3.37
N PHE A 380 -1.82 -10.46 4.68
CA PHE A 380 -0.77 -9.63 5.31
C PHE A 380 0.34 -10.43 5.97
N GLY A 381 0.23 -11.76 6.06
CA GLY A 381 1.28 -12.64 6.56
C GLY A 381 1.43 -12.68 8.08
N GLU A 382 2.48 -13.39 8.53
CA GLU A 382 2.73 -13.69 9.95
C GLU A 382 2.98 -12.46 10.82
N GLU A 383 3.54 -11.39 10.28
CA GLU A 383 3.80 -10.13 10.99
C GLU A 383 2.51 -9.49 11.51
N ASN A 384 1.38 -9.89 10.98
CA ASN A 384 0.06 -9.40 11.33
C ASN A 384 -0.79 -10.43 12.09
N LYS A 385 -0.21 -11.56 12.47
CA LYS A 385 -0.89 -12.68 13.14
C LYS A 385 -1.65 -12.27 14.42
N ASP A 386 -1.04 -11.41 15.22
CA ASP A 386 -1.62 -10.94 16.47
C ASP A 386 -2.41 -9.64 16.32
N LYS A 387 -2.55 -9.12 15.08
CA LYS A 387 -3.29 -7.91 14.82
C LYS A 387 -4.78 -8.20 14.69
N TYR A 388 -5.58 -7.50 15.48
CA TYR A 388 -7.03 -7.50 15.33
C TYR A 388 -7.46 -6.49 14.28
N PHE A 389 -7.85 -6.98 13.10
CA PHE A 389 -8.32 -6.15 12.02
C PHE A 389 -9.75 -5.66 12.29
N LYS A 390 -9.89 -4.36 12.47
CA LYS A 390 -11.17 -3.72 12.79
C LYS A 390 -11.91 -3.34 11.52
N TYR A 391 -13.19 -3.66 11.48
CA TYR A 391 -14.08 -3.15 10.45
C TYR A 391 -14.95 -2.04 11.05
N ILE A 392 -14.85 -0.84 10.49
CA ILE A 392 -15.62 0.32 10.91
C ILE A 392 -16.45 0.78 9.72
N GLU A 393 -17.77 0.67 9.83
CA GLU A 393 -18.71 1.09 8.79
C GLU A 393 -19.07 2.57 8.87
N GLN A 394 -18.95 3.16 10.04
CA GLN A 394 -19.36 4.54 10.28
C GLN A 394 -18.29 5.30 11.06
N ILE A 395 -18.05 6.52 10.65
CA ILE A 395 -17.21 7.49 11.38
C ILE A 395 -18.08 8.73 11.62
N ASN A 396 -18.22 9.12 12.89
CA ASN A 396 -19.07 10.26 13.32
C ASN A 396 -20.54 10.13 12.88
N GLY A 397 -21.06 8.90 12.68
CA GLY A 397 -22.43 8.64 12.26
C GLY A 397 -22.64 8.60 10.74
N GLU A 398 -21.61 8.86 9.95
CA GLU A 398 -21.64 8.77 8.49
C GLU A 398 -21.00 7.45 8.01
N ARG A 399 -21.62 6.82 7.02
CA ARG A 399 -21.11 5.59 6.42
C ARG A 399 -19.85 5.88 5.62
N VAL A 400 -18.79 5.09 5.84
CA VAL A 400 -17.52 5.22 5.15
C VAL A 400 -17.26 3.99 4.29
N TYR A 401 -17.15 4.22 2.99
CA TYR A 401 -16.79 3.19 2.01
C TYR A 401 -15.28 3.19 1.75
N GLY A 402 -14.76 2.02 1.34
CA GLY A 402 -13.36 1.88 0.94
C GLY A 402 -12.36 1.89 2.09
N ARG A 403 -12.82 1.77 3.34
CA ARG A 403 -11.91 1.52 4.47
C ARG A 403 -11.35 0.11 4.40
N GLY A 404 -10.10 -0.03 4.71
CA GLY A 404 -9.38 -1.30 4.72
C GLY A 404 -7.99 -1.17 5.34
N TYR A 405 -7.05 -1.94 4.83
CA TYR A 405 -5.67 -1.96 5.29
C TYR A 405 -4.70 -1.97 4.11
N TYR A 406 -3.58 -1.31 4.30
CA TYR A 406 -2.42 -1.31 3.41
C TYR A 406 -1.24 -1.91 4.14
N GLY A 407 -0.47 -2.76 3.47
CA GLY A 407 0.76 -3.32 4.02
C GLY A 407 1.79 -3.58 2.94
N VAL A 408 3.05 -3.58 3.36
CA VAL A 408 4.17 -4.08 2.57
C VAL A 408 4.61 -5.40 3.22
N PHE A 409 4.93 -6.40 2.42
CA PHE A 409 5.37 -7.71 2.92
C PHE A 409 6.48 -7.57 3.96
N GLY A 410 6.37 -8.33 5.05
CA GLY A 410 7.32 -8.23 6.16
C GLY A 410 7.08 -7.05 7.11
N SER A 411 5.98 -6.31 6.96
CA SER A 411 5.64 -5.15 7.79
C SER A 411 4.22 -5.22 8.34
N PRO A 412 3.94 -4.61 9.50
CA PRO A 412 2.58 -4.50 10.01
C PRO A 412 1.69 -3.70 9.06
N ALA A 413 0.51 -4.24 8.78
CA ALA A 413 -0.51 -3.55 8.00
C ALA A 413 -1.05 -2.35 8.78
N ARG A 414 -1.35 -1.26 8.06
CA ARG A 414 -1.90 -0.01 8.60
C ARG A 414 -3.27 0.29 8.04
N GLU A 415 -4.08 1.01 8.80
CA GLU A 415 -5.37 1.49 8.34
C GLU A 415 -5.23 2.29 7.04
N PHE A 416 -6.14 2.04 6.12
CA PHE A 416 -6.16 2.61 4.78
C PHE A 416 -7.59 2.98 4.38
N PHE A 417 -7.73 4.06 3.62
CA PHE A 417 -8.96 4.44 2.96
C PHE A 417 -8.68 4.57 1.46
N SER A 418 -9.42 3.79 0.65
CA SER A 418 -9.32 3.95 -0.80
C SER A 418 -9.65 5.38 -1.21
N PRO A 419 -9.12 5.87 -2.33
CA PRO A 419 -9.48 7.19 -2.84
C PRO A 419 -10.99 7.40 -2.90
N GLU A 420 -11.43 8.60 -2.60
CA GLU A 420 -12.85 8.96 -2.60
C GLU A 420 -13.32 9.21 -4.02
N LEU A 421 -14.42 8.55 -4.41
CA LEU A 421 -15.07 8.84 -5.67
C LEU A 421 -15.94 10.10 -5.50
N PRO A 422 -15.65 11.20 -6.20
CA PRO A 422 -16.48 12.39 -6.18
C PRO A 422 -17.89 12.12 -6.75
N ASP A 423 -18.78 13.10 -6.61
CA ASP A 423 -20.08 13.04 -7.29
C ASP A 423 -19.87 12.86 -8.81
N VAL A 424 -20.75 12.07 -9.44
CA VAL A 424 -20.69 11.79 -10.90
C VAL A 424 -20.70 13.07 -11.75
N LYS A 425 -21.29 14.15 -11.24
CA LYS A 425 -21.29 15.46 -11.91
C LYS A 425 -19.93 16.17 -11.87
N GLU A 426 -19.06 15.78 -10.93
CA GLU A 426 -17.74 16.40 -10.75
C GLU A 426 -16.63 15.56 -11.38
N PHE A 427 -16.79 14.23 -11.45
CA PHE A 427 -15.79 13.31 -11.95
C PHE A 427 -16.40 12.00 -12.40
N SER A 428 -16.01 11.56 -13.60
CA SER A 428 -16.30 10.24 -14.17
C SER A 428 -15.01 9.63 -14.67
N PHE A 429 -14.73 8.39 -14.31
CA PHE A 429 -13.57 7.66 -14.85
C PHE A 429 -13.65 7.49 -16.38
N TYR A 430 -14.88 7.35 -16.93
CA TYR A 430 -15.07 7.21 -18.35
C TYR A 430 -14.62 8.47 -19.09
N ASP A 431 -15.13 9.64 -18.68
CA ASP A 431 -14.81 10.92 -19.30
C ASP A 431 -13.32 11.26 -19.14
N GLU A 432 -12.74 10.92 -17.99
CA GLU A 432 -11.32 11.15 -17.73
C GLU A 432 -10.44 10.29 -18.65
N PHE A 433 -10.77 9.00 -18.78
CA PHE A 433 -9.95 8.08 -19.59
C PHE A 433 -10.11 8.33 -21.10
N GLU A 434 -11.26 8.85 -21.54
CA GLU A 434 -11.49 9.24 -22.94
C GLU A 434 -10.49 10.32 -23.40
N THR A 435 -10.02 11.17 -22.48
CA THR A 435 -9.06 12.25 -22.76
C THR A 435 -7.61 11.82 -22.77
N LEU A 436 -7.29 10.61 -22.33
CA LEU A 436 -5.91 10.16 -22.16
C LEU A 436 -5.32 9.65 -23.46
N GLU A 437 -4.05 9.98 -23.69
CA GLU A 437 -3.27 9.39 -24.76
C GLU A 437 -2.95 7.92 -24.46
N ARG A 438 -3.07 7.07 -25.47
CA ARG A 438 -2.63 5.69 -25.42
C ARG A 438 -1.11 5.63 -25.36
N LEU A 439 -0.58 4.99 -24.33
CA LEU A 439 0.85 4.72 -24.20
C LEU A 439 1.11 3.25 -24.55
N ASP A 440 2.02 3.04 -25.51
CA ASP A 440 2.47 1.75 -25.97
C ASP A 440 3.91 1.48 -25.49
N LEU A 441 4.37 0.25 -25.60
CA LEU A 441 5.77 -0.05 -25.33
C LEU A 441 6.64 0.59 -26.41
N GLU A 442 7.87 0.89 -26.07
CA GLU A 442 8.83 1.58 -26.94
C GLU A 442 9.12 0.84 -28.24
N PHE A 443 8.97 -0.47 -28.26
CA PHE A 443 9.18 -1.30 -29.45
C PHE A 443 7.93 -1.44 -30.34
N ASP A 444 6.75 -0.97 -29.87
CA ASP A 444 5.53 -0.96 -30.67
C ASP A 444 5.49 0.21 -31.68
N LYS A 445 6.25 1.28 -31.41
CA LYS A 445 6.32 2.50 -32.25
C LYS A 445 7.43 2.50 -33.30
N GLN A 446 8.43 1.66 -33.12
CA GLN A 446 9.39 1.38 -34.16
C GLN A 446 8.84 0.21 -34.96
N ASP A 447 8.94 0.28 -36.29
CA ASP A 447 9.06 -0.92 -37.12
C ASP A 447 10.27 -1.70 -36.56
N VAL A 448 10.04 -2.38 -35.43
CA VAL A 448 10.90 -3.47 -35.00
C VAL A 448 10.67 -4.48 -36.10
N VAL A 449 11.45 -4.37 -37.15
CA VAL A 449 11.83 -5.53 -37.94
C VAL A 449 12.17 -6.54 -36.87
N ILE A 450 11.20 -7.44 -36.58
CA ILE A 450 11.44 -8.60 -35.70
C ILE A 450 12.66 -9.22 -36.33
N LYS A 451 13.82 -8.95 -35.72
CA LYS A 451 15.08 -9.40 -36.29
C LYS A 451 15.03 -10.88 -36.19
N THR A 452 14.50 -11.48 -37.24
CA THR A 452 14.52 -12.93 -37.43
C THR A 452 15.91 -13.27 -37.96
N TYR A 453 16.50 -14.25 -37.36
CA TYR A 453 17.81 -14.73 -37.72
C TYR A 453 17.65 -15.97 -38.59
N THR A 454 18.36 -16.03 -39.69
CA THR A 454 18.63 -17.31 -40.31
C THR A 454 19.50 -18.16 -39.37
N ALA A 455 19.50 -19.47 -39.54
CA ALA A 455 20.34 -20.36 -38.73
C ALA A 455 21.85 -19.98 -38.75
N LYS A 456 22.30 -19.36 -39.83
CA LYS A 456 23.69 -18.87 -39.94
C LYS A 456 23.91 -17.60 -39.18
N GLU A 457 23.03 -16.60 -39.33
CA GLU A 457 23.09 -15.34 -38.56
C GLU A 457 22.98 -15.57 -37.07
N LEU A 458 22.10 -16.50 -36.63
CA LEU A 458 21.97 -16.85 -35.21
C LEU A 458 23.26 -17.50 -34.67
N SER A 459 23.90 -18.42 -35.47
CA SER A 459 25.17 -18.99 -35.05
C SER A 459 26.30 -17.96 -34.96
N ASP A 460 26.31 -16.97 -35.84
CA ASP A 460 27.29 -15.90 -35.86
C ASP A 460 27.07 -14.93 -34.64
N GLU A 461 25.82 -14.57 -34.35
CA GLU A 461 25.45 -13.76 -33.19
C GLU A 461 25.82 -14.45 -31.86
N LEU A 462 25.59 -15.77 -31.77
CA LEU A 462 25.97 -16.60 -30.62
C LEU A 462 27.48 -16.87 -30.55
N LYS A 463 28.26 -16.40 -31.53
CA LYS A 463 29.72 -16.67 -31.66
C LYS A 463 30.05 -18.18 -31.61
N LEU A 464 29.18 -18.99 -32.17
CA LEU A 464 29.34 -20.44 -32.28
C LEU A 464 29.78 -20.87 -33.68
N ASP A 465 30.60 -21.90 -33.75
CA ASP A 465 30.75 -22.64 -35.00
C ASP A 465 29.40 -23.23 -35.43
N TYR A 466 29.05 -23.12 -36.70
CA TYR A 466 27.77 -23.54 -37.22
C TYR A 466 27.46 -25.03 -36.98
N ARG A 467 28.48 -25.89 -36.87
CA ARG A 467 28.30 -27.30 -36.51
C ARG A 467 27.88 -27.46 -35.04
N VAL A 468 28.45 -26.65 -34.16
CA VAL A 468 28.10 -26.61 -32.75
C VAL A 468 26.68 -26.09 -32.57
N PHE A 469 26.31 -25.02 -33.30
CA PHE A 469 24.93 -24.50 -33.33
C PHE A 469 23.93 -25.55 -33.74
N LYS A 470 24.21 -26.28 -34.85
CA LYS A 470 23.34 -27.40 -35.31
C LYS A 470 23.14 -28.48 -34.24
N LYS A 471 24.18 -28.74 -33.43
CA LYS A 471 24.06 -29.68 -32.34
C LYS A 471 23.12 -29.17 -31.25
N TYR A 472 23.25 -27.91 -30.81
CA TYR A 472 22.30 -27.32 -29.86
C TYR A 472 20.87 -27.38 -30.42
N LYS A 473 20.65 -26.98 -31.69
CA LYS A 473 19.36 -27.06 -32.34
C LYS A 473 18.75 -28.45 -32.29
N SER A 474 19.51 -29.46 -32.69
CA SER A 474 19.05 -30.86 -32.66
C SER A 474 18.72 -31.37 -31.26
N GLU A 475 19.43 -30.90 -30.23
CA GLU A 475 19.14 -31.26 -28.85
C GLU A 475 17.88 -30.55 -28.34
N PHE A 476 17.62 -29.28 -28.73
CA PHE A 476 16.35 -28.61 -28.48
C PHE A 476 15.16 -29.30 -29.16
N GLU A 477 15.32 -29.67 -30.43
CA GLU A 477 14.30 -30.43 -31.19
C GLU A 477 14.01 -31.79 -30.54
N THR A 478 15.03 -32.44 -30.00
CA THR A 478 14.86 -33.70 -29.25
C THR A 478 14.13 -33.47 -27.91
N ALA A 479 14.27 -32.31 -27.33
CA ALA A 479 13.56 -31.90 -26.12
C ALA A 479 12.13 -31.37 -26.38
N GLY A 480 11.66 -31.42 -27.62
CA GLY A 480 10.29 -31.03 -28.01
C GLY A 480 10.13 -29.56 -28.41
N GLN A 481 11.23 -28.83 -28.59
CA GLN A 481 11.16 -27.44 -29.07
C GLN A 481 11.13 -27.44 -30.61
N GLU A 482 10.10 -26.84 -31.17
CA GLU A 482 10.01 -26.65 -32.63
C GLU A 482 10.58 -25.27 -33.02
N PHE A 483 11.29 -25.22 -34.16
CA PHE A 483 11.83 -23.98 -34.71
C PHE A 483 11.33 -23.77 -36.12
N ASP A 484 10.94 -22.56 -36.44
CA ASP A 484 10.63 -22.15 -37.81
C ASP A 484 11.88 -22.08 -38.69
N LYS A 485 11.70 -21.71 -39.94
CA LYS A 485 12.82 -21.47 -40.90
C LYS A 485 13.72 -20.31 -40.44
N THR A 486 13.17 -19.38 -39.66
CA THR A 486 13.85 -18.25 -39.06
C THR A 486 13.69 -18.31 -37.56
N PHE A 487 14.69 -17.81 -36.84
CA PHE A 487 14.73 -17.83 -35.38
C PHE A 487 14.37 -16.44 -34.86
N SER A 488 13.59 -16.39 -33.82
CA SER A 488 13.19 -15.17 -33.11
C SER A 488 14.25 -14.69 -32.11
N MET A 489 14.07 -13.54 -31.53
CA MET A 489 14.89 -13.07 -30.41
C MET A 489 14.75 -13.97 -29.16
N SER A 490 13.57 -14.58 -28.95
CA SER A 490 13.37 -15.54 -27.85
C SER A 490 14.20 -16.80 -28.06
N ASP A 491 14.33 -17.25 -29.30
CA ASP A 491 15.20 -18.38 -29.64
C ASP A 491 16.68 -18.03 -29.35
N LEU A 492 17.13 -16.85 -29.72
CA LEU A 492 18.49 -16.38 -29.40
C LEU A 492 18.76 -16.46 -27.90
N ILE A 493 17.86 -15.94 -27.07
CA ILE A 493 18.00 -15.94 -25.62
C ILE A 493 18.03 -17.38 -25.06
N MET A 494 17.19 -18.26 -25.61
CA MET A 494 17.14 -19.67 -25.20
C MET A 494 18.45 -20.38 -25.52
N PHE A 495 19.02 -20.15 -26.70
CA PHE A 495 20.33 -20.68 -27.07
C PHE A 495 21.44 -20.11 -26.17
N GLU A 496 21.45 -18.79 -25.88
CA GLU A 496 22.42 -18.18 -24.96
C GLU A 496 22.40 -18.82 -23.56
N ARG A 497 21.20 -19.09 -23.03
CA ARG A 497 21.03 -19.80 -21.75
C ARG A 497 21.61 -21.21 -21.80
N ALA A 498 21.27 -21.98 -22.83
CA ALA A 498 21.79 -23.33 -22.98
C ALA A 498 23.32 -23.36 -23.09
N ILE A 499 23.91 -22.40 -23.79
CA ILE A 499 25.38 -22.26 -23.90
C ILE A 499 25.99 -21.90 -22.54
N SER A 500 25.38 -21.00 -21.81
CA SER A 500 25.83 -20.60 -20.46
C SER A 500 25.78 -21.80 -19.49
N TYR A 501 24.69 -22.54 -19.47
CA TYR A 501 24.57 -23.74 -18.63
C TYR A 501 25.55 -24.85 -19.05
N LYS A 502 25.78 -25.00 -20.33
CA LYS A 502 26.78 -25.96 -20.83
C LYS A 502 28.19 -25.57 -20.44
N SER A 503 28.53 -24.27 -20.48
CA SER A 503 29.86 -23.77 -20.08
C SER A 503 30.10 -23.90 -18.58
N SER A 504 29.04 -23.97 -17.77
CA SER A 504 29.11 -24.24 -16.30
C SER A 504 29.30 -25.74 -15.98
N GLY A 505 29.55 -26.60 -16.98
CA GLY A 505 29.87 -28.02 -16.79
C GLY A 505 28.66 -28.97 -16.88
N LYS A 506 27.45 -28.50 -17.18
CA LYS A 506 26.27 -29.35 -17.32
C LYS A 506 26.30 -30.17 -18.63
N THR A 507 25.59 -31.29 -18.66
CA THR A 507 25.38 -32.05 -19.92
C THR A 507 24.50 -31.25 -20.88
N TYR A 508 24.48 -31.58 -22.19
CA TYR A 508 23.62 -30.92 -23.15
C TYR A 508 22.14 -31.03 -22.78
N GLN A 509 21.68 -32.23 -22.40
CA GLN A 509 20.28 -32.46 -22.01
C GLN A 509 19.84 -31.60 -20.83
N VAL A 510 20.66 -31.52 -19.78
CA VAL A 510 20.37 -30.68 -18.61
C VAL A 510 20.41 -29.21 -18.97
N ALA A 511 21.40 -28.76 -19.74
CA ALA A 511 21.53 -27.37 -20.15
C ALA A 511 20.32 -26.91 -21.02
N ILE A 512 19.81 -27.78 -21.88
CA ILE A 512 18.67 -27.51 -22.73
C ILE A 512 17.36 -27.53 -21.95
N SER A 513 17.11 -28.55 -21.10
CA SER A 513 15.91 -28.59 -20.28
C SER A 513 15.79 -27.38 -19.34
N GLU A 514 16.91 -26.89 -18.79
CA GLU A 514 16.93 -25.67 -17.97
C GLU A 514 16.84 -24.37 -18.78
N ALA A 515 17.19 -24.39 -20.07
CA ALA A 515 17.05 -23.23 -20.95
C ALA A 515 15.62 -23.06 -21.46
N ILE A 516 14.87 -24.15 -21.59
CA ILE A 516 13.44 -24.16 -21.96
C ILE A 516 12.56 -23.74 -20.77
N LEU A 517 12.94 -24.09 -19.55
CA LEU A 517 12.29 -23.64 -18.31
C LEU A 517 12.59 -22.16 -18.02
#